data_2492bd716f317dd39c211fc5817d9633
#
_entry.id   2492bd716f317dd39c211fc5817d9633
#
_cell.length_a   1.000
_cell.length_b   1.000
_cell.length_c   1.000
_cell.angle_alpha   90.00
_cell.angle_beta   90.00
_cell.angle_gamma   90.00
#
_symmetry.space_group_name_H-M   'P 1'
#
loop_
_entity.id
_entity.type
_entity.pdbx_description
1 polymer ?
#
loop_
_entity_poly.entity_id
_entity_poly.type
_entity_poly.pdbx_seq_one_letter_code
_entity_poly.pdbx_strand_id
1 'polypeptide(L)'
;MIKDRAIQYFMSGYSCSECIVQACIDEGICDECLLPCATTFSGGMSSGCSCGSVTGSQMILGYLFGRANKFGNKISAREKAAEFVEEFKKRNKVTCCRILSAGFSGSERKNHCVKFVSDACEILEEMMKVKV
;
A
#
# COMPACT_ATOMS: atom_id res chain seq x y z
N MET A 1 9.63 -10.28 7.32
CA MET A 1 9.02 -8.97 7.17
C MET A 1 8.20 -8.92 5.89
N ILE A 2 7.26 -8.00 5.81
CA ILE A 2 6.34 -7.97 4.66
C ILE A 2 6.99 -7.54 3.36
N LYS A 3 8.04 -6.73 3.41
CA LYS A 3 8.66 -6.16 2.20
C LYS A 3 9.10 -7.21 1.19
N ASP A 4 9.89 -8.17 1.62
CA ASP A 4 10.41 -9.19 0.70
C ASP A 4 9.29 -10.03 0.10
N ARG A 5 8.31 -10.37 0.92
CA ARG A 5 7.16 -11.15 0.46
C ARG A 5 6.30 -10.36 -0.52
N ALA A 6 6.07 -9.08 -0.22
CA ALA A 6 5.30 -8.22 -1.11
C ALA A 6 5.99 -8.08 -2.48
N ILE A 7 7.31 -7.91 -2.50
CA ILE A 7 8.05 -7.82 -3.75
C ILE A 7 7.95 -9.11 -4.54
N GLN A 8 8.05 -10.26 -3.86
CA GLN A 8 7.88 -11.57 -4.53
C GLN A 8 6.51 -11.68 -5.17
N TYR A 9 5.45 -11.31 -4.45
CA TYR A 9 4.09 -11.33 -5.00
C TYR A 9 3.95 -10.35 -6.17
N PHE A 10 4.51 -9.16 -6.03
CA PHE A 10 4.47 -8.17 -7.10
C PHE A 10 5.10 -8.69 -8.39
N MET A 11 6.25 -9.32 -8.27
CA MET A 11 6.96 -9.87 -9.43
C MET A 11 6.30 -11.14 -9.99
N SER A 12 5.41 -11.78 -9.23
CA SER A 12 4.74 -13.01 -9.66
C SER A 12 3.36 -12.79 -10.26
N GLY A 13 2.89 -11.54 -10.35
CA GLY A 13 1.62 -11.25 -11.03
C GLY A 13 0.59 -10.46 -10.22
N TYR A 14 0.82 -10.23 -8.94
CA TYR A 14 -0.06 -9.38 -8.16
C TYR A 14 0.23 -7.91 -8.46
N SER A 15 -0.76 -7.05 -8.29
CA SER A 15 -0.59 -5.61 -8.45
C SER A 15 0.07 -4.98 -7.23
N CYS A 16 0.41 -3.69 -7.32
CA CYS A 16 0.99 -2.93 -6.22
C CYS A 16 0.15 -2.98 -4.95
N SER A 17 -1.17 -2.85 -5.09
CA SER A 17 -2.07 -2.88 -3.94
C SER A 17 -2.25 -4.29 -3.41
N GLU A 18 -2.43 -5.25 -4.30
CA GLU A 18 -2.65 -6.64 -3.92
C GLU A 18 -1.45 -7.25 -3.22
N CYS A 19 -0.23 -6.97 -3.71
CA CYS A 19 0.95 -7.62 -3.15
C CYS A 19 1.19 -7.22 -1.69
N ILE A 20 0.93 -5.98 -1.34
CA ILE A 20 1.09 -5.50 0.04
C ILE A 20 0.03 -6.14 0.94
N VAL A 21 -1.21 -6.17 0.47
CA VAL A 21 -2.30 -6.76 1.25
C VAL A 21 -2.05 -8.26 1.45
N GLN A 22 -1.64 -8.97 0.38
CA GLN A 22 -1.37 -10.41 0.50
C GLN A 22 -0.22 -10.70 1.47
N ALA A 23 0.85 -9.89 1.41
CA ALA A 23 1.96 -10.04 2.36
C ALA A 23 1.49 -9.87 3.81
N CYS A 24 0.60 -8.91 4.04
CA CYS A 24 0.05 -8.69 5.37
C CYS A 24 -0.89 -9.82 5.80
N ILE A 25 -1.64 -10.38 4.89
CA ILE A 25 -2.49 -11.56 5.17
C ILE A 25 -1.60 -12.72 5.63
N ASP A 26 -0.51 -12.98 4.91
CA ASP A 26 0.39 -14.09 5.23
C ASP A 26 1.02 -13.94 6.61
N GLU A 27 1.26 -12.71 7.04
CA GLU A 27 1.82 -12.43 8.37
C GLU A 27 0.76 -12.35 9.48
N GLY A 28 -0.50 -12.62 9.15
CA GLY A 28 -1.58 -12.56 10.13
C GLY A 28 -1.96 -11.15 10.56
N ILE A 29 -1.54 -10.13 9.80
CA ILE A 29 -1.81 -8.74 10.15
C ILE A 29 -3.26 -8.35 9.82
N CYS A 30 -3.80 -8.88 8.74
CA CYS A 30 -5.17 -8.55 8.34
C CYS A 30 -5.89 -9.79 7.77
N ASP A 31 -7.20 -9.67 7.62
CA ASP A 31 -8.05 -10.74 7.13
C ASP A 31 -7.94 -10.89 5.62
N GLU A 32 -8.05 -12.13 5.14
CA GLU A 32 -7.96 -12.44 3.72
C GLU A 32 -9.06 -11.79 2.87
N CYS A 33 -10.15 -11.36 3.50
CA CYS A 33 -11.23 -10.68 2.77
C CYS A 33 -10.81 -9.35 2.17
N LEU A 34 -9.66 -8.80 2.60
CA LEU A 34 -9.15 -7.55 2.05
C LEU A 34 -8.52 -7.71 0.67
N LEU A 35 -8.10 -8.92 0.30
CA LEU A 35 -7.40 -9.10 -0.97
C LEU A 35 -8.25 -8.68 -2.19
N PRO A 36 -9.48 -9.18 -2.35
CA PRO A 36 -10.27 -8.73 -3.50
C PRO A 36 -10.59 -7.24 -3.46
N CYS A 37 -10.67 -6.65 -2.27
CA CYS A 37 -10.87 -5.21 -2.16
C CYS A 37 -9.68 -4.41 -2.71
N ALA A 38 -8.48 -4.99 -2.68
CA ALA A 38 -7.29 -4.33 -3.19
C ALA A 38 -7.21 -4.33 -4.71
N THR A 39 -7.89 -5.26 -5.37
CA THR A 39 -7.79 -5.43 -6.83
C THR A 39 -8.16 -4.17 -7.60
N THR A 40 -9.21 -3.46 -7.19
CA THR A 40 -9.67 -2.26 -7.89
C THR A 40 -8.75 -1.05 -7.70
N PHE A 41 -7.80 -1.14 -6.76
CA PHE A 41 -6.81 -0.07 -6.58
C PHE A 41 -5.57 -0.26 -7.45
N SER A 42 -5.50 -1.34 -8.21
CA SER A 42 -4.39 -1.62 -9.13
C SER A 42 -4.26 -0.51 -10.17
N GLY A 43 -3.01 -0.13 -10.49
CA GLY A 43 -2.77 0.87 -11.54
C GLY A 43 -3.37 2.24 -11.21
N GLY A 44 -3.35 2.61 -9.92
CA GLY A 44 -3.93 3.88 -9.50
C GLY A 44 -5.42 3.91 -9.70
N MET A 45 -6.12 2.87 -9.25
CA MET A 45 -7.55 2.68 -9.47
C MET A 45 -7.88 2.55 -10.96
N SER A 46 -6.95 1.90 -11.69
CA SER A 46 -7.02 1.71 -13.15
C SER A 46 -7.18 3.01 -13.92
N SER A 47 -6.82 4.13 -13.30
CA SER A 47 -7.00 5.48 -13.85
C SER A 47 -5.73 6.33 -13.73
N GLY A 48 -4.63 5.73 -13.30
CA GLY A 48 -3.38 6.47 -13.12
C GLY A 48 -3.41 7.45 -11.96
N CYS A 49 -4.33 7.26 -11.01
CA CYS A 49 -4.45 8.13 -9.82
C CYS A 49 -3.46 7.69 -8.74
N SER A 50 -3.91 7.57 -7.49
CA SER A 50 -3.01 7.22 -6.39
C SER A 50 -2.36 5.85 -6.58
N CYS A 51 -1.06 5.79 -6.35
CA CYS A 51 -0.30 4.54 -6.48
C CYS A 51 -0.89 3.43 -5.61
N GLY A 52 -0.99 2.22 -6.18
CA GLY A 52 -1.53 1.06 -5.47
C GLY A 52 -0.75 0.71 -4.21
N SER A 53 0.56 1.02 -4.18
CA SER A 53 1.36 0.82 -2.97
C SER A 53 0.87 1.70 -1.82
N VAL A 54 0.41 2.90 -2.13
CA VAL A 54 -0.17 3.81 -1.14
C VAL A 54 -1.55 3.33 -0.71
N THR A 55 -2.43 3.06 -1.67
CA THR A 55 -3.81 2.67 -1.36
C THR A 55 -3.88 1.32 -0.65
N GLY A 56 -3.08 0.35 -1.07
CA GLY A 56 -3.00 -0.95 -0.39
C GLY A 56 -2.54 -0.79 1.06
N SER A 57 -1.54 0.05 1.28
CA SER A 57 -1.06 0.33 2.64
C SER A 57 -2.13 1.02 3.48
N GLN A 58 -2.90 1.92 2.87
CA GLN A 58 -4.01 2.58 3.57
C GLN A 58 -5.08 1.58 4.01
N MET A 59 -5.32 0.54 3.20
CA MET A 59 -6.25 -0.51 3.59
C MET A 59 -5.79 -1.21 4.87
N ILE A 60 -4.50 -1.47 4.98
CA ILE A 60 -3.93 -2.11 6.17
C ILE A 60 -4.05 -1.18 7.38
N LEU A 61 -3.72 0.10 7.19
CA LEU A 61 -3.85 1.07 8.28
C LEU A 61 -5.31 1.21 8.74
N GLY A 62 -6.23 1.20 7.79
CA GLY A 62 -7.66 1.23 8.10
C GLY A 62 -8.11 0.00 8.86
N TYR A 63 -7.62 -1.17 8.47
CA TYR A 63 -7.94 -2.41 9.17
C TYR A 63 -7.45 -2.37 10.63
N LEU A 64 -6.24 -1.84 10.84
CA LEU A 64 -5.61 -1.84 12.17
C LEU A 64 -6.12 -0.72 13.08
N PHE A 65 -6.40 0.45 12.52
CA PHE A 65 -6.70 1.66 13.30
C PHE A 65 -8.06 2.26 13.01
N GLY A 66 -8.81 1.71 12.05
CA GLY A 66 -10.11 2.22 11.67
C GLY A 66 -11.17 1.94 12.73
N ARG A 67 -12.32 2.59 12.57
CA ARG A 67 -13.45 2.39 13.48
C ARG A 67 -14.46 1.41 12.88
N ALA A 68 -15.12 0.64 13.76
CA ALA A 68 -16.09 -0.35 13.33
C ALA A 68 -17.44 0.26 12.94
N ASN A 69 -17.76 1.44 13.47
CA ASN A 69 -19.00 2.14 13.19
C ASN A 69 -18.85 3.63 13.44
N LYS A 70 -19.90 4.41 13.18
CA LYS A 70 -19.85 5.88 13.25
C LYS A 70 -19.59 6.44 14.65
N PHE A 71 -19.73 5.64 15.68
CA PHE A 71 -19.48 6.06 17.05
C PHE A 71 -18.03 5.83 17.49
N GLY A 72 -17.26 5.08 16.72
CA GLY A 72 -15.86 4.84 17.02
C GLY A 72 -15.00 6.06 16.67
N ASN A 73 -13.78 6.08 17.23
CA ASN A 73 -12.83 7.15 16.99
C ASN A 73 -12.16 6.99 15.61
N LYS A 74 -12.32 7.99 14.76
CA LYS A 74 -11.70 8.00 13.42
C LYS A 74 -10.39 8.77 13.36
N ILE A 75 -10.07 9.52 14.41
CA ILE A 75 -8.94 10.47 14.38
C ILE A 75 -7.61 9.74 14.21
N SER A 76 -7.40 8.68 14.99
CA SER A 76 -6.15 7.92 14.92
C SER A 76 -5.88 7.38 13.52
N ALA A 77 -6.88 6.76 12.89
CA ALA A 77 -6.74 6.22 11.54
C ALA A 77 -6.43 7.31 10.52
N ARG A 78 -7.11 8.45 10.64
CA ARG A 78 -6.90 9.57 9.71
C ARG A 78 -5.52 10.19 9.86
N GLU A 79 -5.03 10.30 11.07
CA GLU A 79 -3.67 10.78 11.32
C GLU A 79 -2.64 9.82 10.73
N LYS A 80 -2.84 8.52 10.91
CA LYS A 80 -1.96 7.50 10.32
C LYS A 80 -1.98 7.57 8.79
N ALA A 81 -3.15 7.73 8.20
CA ALA A 81 -3.28 7.85 6.76
C ALA A 81 -2.49 9.05 6.23
N ALA A 82 -2.63 10.19 6.89
CA ALA A 82 -1.92 11.42 6.49
C ALA A 82 -0.41 11.26 6.66
N GLU A 83 0.02 10.66 7.76
CA GLU A 83 1.44 10.42 8.02
C GLU A 83 2.04 9.51 6.94
N PHE A 84 1.34 8.45 6.56
CA PHE A 84 1.82 7.55 5.51
C PHE A 84 2.04 8.30 4.19
N VAL A 85 1.06 9.08 3.78
CA VAL A 85 1.14 9.85 2.52
C VAL A 85 2.33 10.82 2.57
N GLU A 86 2.51 11.50 3.70
CA GLU A 86 3.61 12.43 3.88
C GLU A 86 4.97 11.73 3.76
N GLU A 87 5.14 10.58 4.42
CA GLU A 87 6.38 9.83 4.36
C GLU A 87 6.65 9.29 2.95
N PHE A 88 5.62 8.82 2.27
CA PHE A 88 5.75 8.35 0.90
C PHE A 88 6.18 9.49 -0.04
N LYS A 89 5.61 10.68 0.13
CA LYS A 89 5.99 11.84 -0.67
C LYS A 89 7.40 12.31 -0.39
N LYS A 90 7.89 12.17 0.83
CA LYS A 90 9.29 12.48 1.13
C LYS A 90 10.25 11.63 0.31
N ARG A 91 9.88 10.39 0.04
CA ARG A 91 10.71 9.47 -0.75
C ARG A 91 10.50 9.57 -2.25
N ASN A 92 9.27 9.88 -2.68
CA ASN A 92 8.88 9.76 -4.08
C ASN A 92 8.26 11.02 -4.68
N LYS A 93 8.11 12.07 -3.90
CA LYS A 93 7.60 13.40 -4.26
C LYS A 93 6.09 13.47 -4.47
N VAL A 94 5.51 12.45 -5.10
CA VAL A 94 4.08 12.41 -5.41
C VAL A 94 3.53 11.02 -5.11
N THR A 95 2.20 10.88 -5.11
CA THR A 95 1.53 9.59 -4.97
C THR A 95 0.86 9.16 -6.26
N CYS A 96 0.86 9.99 -7.28
CA CYS A 96 0.15 9.75 -8.55
C CYS A 96 0.81 8.66 -9.38
N CYS A 97 0.09 7.57 -9.63
CA CYS A 97 0.59 6.42 -10.39
C CYS A 97 1.10 6.83 -11.77
N ARG A 98 0.35 7.70 -12.46
CA ARG A 98 0.72 8.12 -13.81
C ARG A 98 2.08 8.82 -13.82
N ILE A 99 2.34 9.67 -12.83
CA ILE A 99 3.61 10.39 -12.72
C ILE A 99 4.73 9.43 -12.30
N LEU A 100 4.47 8.60 -11.30
CA LEU A 100 5.48 7.67 -10.78
C LEU A 100 5.94 6.66 -11.82
N SER A 101 5.04 6.24 -12.72
CA SER A 101 5.36 5.24 -13.75
C SER A 101 5.60 5.84 -15.13
N ALA A 102 5.65 7.17 -15.25
CA ALA A 102 5.84 7.83 -16.54
C ALA A 102 7.10 7.37 -17.25
N GLY A 103 6.97 7.04 -18.53
CA GLY A 103 8.11 6.59 -19.35
C GLY A 103 8.40 5.10 -19.28
N PHE A 104 7.64 4.35 -18.48
CA PHE A 104 7.86 2.90 -18.32
C PHE A 104 6.60 2.12 -18.72
N SER A 105 6.81 0.94 -19.31
CA SER A 105 5.70 0.04 -19.70
C SER A 105 6.16 -1.40 -19.60
N GLY A 106 5.21 -2.32 -19.55
CA GLY A 106 5.48 -3.76 -19.52
C GLY A 106 6.36 -4.17 -18.34
N SER A 107 7.35 -5.02 -18.60
CA SER A 107 8.24 -5.52 -17.55
C SER A 107 9.14 -4.43 -16.99
N GLU A 108 9.50 -3.42 -17.79
CA GLU A 108 10.28 -2.29 -17.32
C GLU A 108 9.51 -1.49 -16.27
N ARG A 109 8.21 -1.29 -16.50
CA ARG A 109 7.36 -0.59 -15.54
C ARG A 109 7.28 -1.39 -14.24
N LYS A 110 7.14 -2.71 -14.34
CA LYS A 110 7.09 -3.58 -13.17
C LYS A 110 8.37 -3.42 -12.35
N ASN A 111 9.53 -3.52 -12.99
CA ASN A 111 10.81 -3.38 -12.31
C ASN A 111 10.97 -1.99 -11.68
N HIS A 112 10.55 -0.95 -12.39
CA HIS A 112 10.62 0.41 -11.87
C HIS A 112 9.75 0.58 -10.63
N CYS A 113 8.55 0.03 -10.63
CA CYS A 113 7.58 0.20 -9.55
C CYS A 113 7.92 -0.61 -8.29
N VAL A 114 8.87 -1.55 -8.34
CA VAL A 114 9.34 -2.29 -7.16
C VAL A 114 9.75 -1.32 -6.04
N LYS A 115 10.39 -0.19 -6.39
CA LYS A 115 10.79 0.81 -5.42
C LYS A 115 9.61 1.31 -4.60
N PHE A 116 8.48 1.53 -5.23
CA PHE A 116 7.29 2.05 -4.54
C PHE A 116 6.68 1.03 -3.60
N VAL A 117 6.68 -0.23 -4.01
CA VAL A 117 6.26 -1.34 -3.13
C VAL A 117 7.20 -1.43 -1.93
N SER A 118 8.50 -1.38 -2.18
CA SER A 118 9.51 -1.46 -1.13
C SER A 118 9.38 -0.30 -0.14
N ASP A 119 9.27 0.93 -0.65
CA ASP A 119 9.13 2.11 0.20
C ASP A 119 7.86 2.04 1.03
N ALA A 120 6.75 1.67 0.41
CA ALA A 120 5.47 1.57 1.11
C ALA A 120 5.54 0.54 2.24
N CYS A 121 6.13 -0.61 1.98
CA CYS A 121 6.29 -1.65 3.01
C CYS A 121 7.16 -1.18 4.17
N GLU A 122 8.26 -0.46 3.88
CA GLU A 122 9.13 0.06 4.93
C GLU A 122 8.40 1.07 5.80
N ILE A 123 7.66 1.98 5.19
CA ILE A 123 6.88 2.98 5.93
C ILE A 123 5.82 2.28 6.78
N LEU A 124 5.10 1.34 6.18
CA LEU A 124 4.03 0.62 6.86
C LEU A 124 4.57 -0.16 8.06
N GLU A 125 5.69 -0.87 7.90
CA GLU A 125 6.30 -1.62 8.97
C GLU A 125 6.75 -0.71 10.12
N GLU A 126 7.33 0.44 9.78
CA GLU A 126 7.74 1.41 10.77
C GLU A 126 6.55 1.93 11.58
N MET A 127 5.45 2.22 10.91
CA MET A 127 4.24 2.70 11.56
C MET A 127 3.58 1.63 12.43
N MET A 128 3.68 0.36 12.02
CA MET A 128 3.13 -0.74 12.81
C MET A 128 3.94 -1.01 14.09
N LYS A 129 5.24 -0.76 14.07
CA LYS A 129 6.09 -0.90 15.27
C LYS A 129 5.63 0.02 16.40
N VAL A 130 5.20 1.22 16.07
CA VAL A 130 4.76 2.21 17.04
C VAL A 130 3.52 1.75 17.79
N LYS A 131 2.77 0.81 17.22
CA LYS A 131 1.58 0.28 17.84
C LYS A 131 1.88 -0.50 19.13
N VAL A 132 3.04 -1.09 19.20
CA VAL A 132 3.46 -1.84 20.39
C VAL A 132 3.81 -0.88 21.52
#